data_2c1a36f4241118ee2803c66a9a2d05bf
#
_entry.id   2c1a36f4241118ee2803c66a9a2d05bf
#
_cell.length_a   1.000
_cell.length_b   1.000
_cell.length_c   1.000
_cell.angle_alpha   90.00
_cell.angle_beta   90.00
_cell.angle_gamma   90.00
#
_symmetry.space_group_name_H-M   'P 1'
#
loop_
_entity.id
_entity.type
_entity.pdbx_description
1 polymer ?
#
loop_
_entity_poly.entity_id
_entity_poly.type
_entity_poly.pdbx_seq_one_letter_code
_entity_poly.pdbx_strand_id
1 'polypeptide(L)'
;MIRDKGEISVDKIKNYNKFVLDGLSLNESVVPGQVREYSVGVGGYRAAPAEDCEYLLQRLCSWLNEFQIPENNRITFGILKATIAHIYFVWIHPFGDGNGRTARLIEFQILLEAGIPTPAAHLLSNFYNQTRTEYYRQLDKTTKTKGDISAFIKYASSGFVDQLKEQLDIIRLQQWDNVWRNYVHEMFKDQTSEAAVRQRRLALDLSFTTDKSIRVSRIPEISTRMAAAYAKKTRKTMVRDVNKLIDMGLMERTKEGVRAKRKVILAFLPAKKFN
;
A
#
# COMPACT_ATOMS: atom_id res chain seq x y z
N MET A 1 7.10 19.06 5.84
CA MET A 1 8.38 18.98 5.13
C MET A 1 8.23 18.53 3.65
N ILE A 2 7.42 17.53 3.29
CA ILE A 2 7.23 17.07 1.88
C ILE A 2 6.04 17.76 1.17
N ARG A 3 5.32 18.66 1.83
CA ARG A 3 4.21 19.43 1.22
C ARG A 3 4.67 20.62 0.39
N ASP A 4 5.96 20.93 0.43
CA ASP A 4 6.56 22.04 -0.30
C ASP A 4 6.83 21.59 -1.76
N LYS A 5 5.95 22.00 -2.66
CA LYS A 5 6.11 21.82 -4.12
C LYS A 5 7.22 22.78 -4.59
N GLY A 6 8.45 22.50 -4.22
CA GLY A 6 9.59 23.33 -4.57
C GLY A 6 10.66 22.52 -5.31
N GLU A 7 11.54 23.23 -6.02
CA GLU A 7 12.67 22.63 -6.71
C GLU A 7 13.43 21.63 -5.85
N ILE A 8 13.93 20.57 -6.49
CA ILE A 8 14.81 19.59 -5.85
C ILE A 8 16.23 20.18 -5.91
N SER A 9 16.76 20.56 -4.75
CA SER A 9 18.12 21.08 -4.60
C SER A 9 19.01 20.11 -3.84
N VAL A 10 20.30 20.28 -3.92
CA VAL A 10 21.29 19.50 -3.18
C VAL A 10 21.04 19.63 -1.68
N ASP A 11 20.77 20.83 -1.18
CA ASP A 11 20.47 21.07 0.24
C ASP A 11 19.20 20.35 0.69
N LYS A 12 18.17 20.30 -0.16
CA LYS A 12 16.96 19.57 0.12
C LYS A 12 17.22 18.05 0.20
N ILE A 13 18.06 17.52 -0.68
CA ILE A 13 18.49 16.11 -0.65
C ILE A 13 19.31 15.81 0.62
N LYS A 14 20.23 16.70 1.00
CA LYS A 14 20.99 16.60 2.26
C LYS A 14 20.06 16.59 3.48
N ASN A 15 19.04 17.45 3.49
CA ASN A 15 18.02 17.47 4.54
C ASN A 15 17.17 16.17 4.57
N TYR A 16 16.85 15.59 3.42
CA TYR A 16 16.19 14.29 3.38
C TYR A 16 17.04 13.18 3.99
N ASN A 17 18.34 13.15 3.69
CA ASN A 17 19.25 12.20 4.30
C ASN A 17 19.34 12.39 5.81
N LYS A 18 19.49 13.63 6.27
CA LYS A 18 19.47 13.95 7.71
C LYS A 18 18.19 13.46 8.38
N PHE A 19 17.03 13.68 7.75
CA PHE A 19 15.74 13.26 8.27
C PHE A 19 15.59 11.73 8.37
N VAL A 20 16.01 10.97 7.34
CA VAL A 20 15.87 9.50 7.34
C VAL A 20 16.87 8.80 8.25
N LEU A 21 17.87 9.51 8.75
CA LEU A 21 18.88 9.01 9.70
C LEU A 21 18.61 9.47 11.13
N ASP A 22 17.64 10.36 11.35
CA ASP A 22 17.33 10.90 12.67
C ASP A 22 16.93 9.78 13.66
N GLY A 23 17.53 9.81 14.85
CA GLY A 23 17.28 8.84 15.91
C GLY A 23 17.87 7.44 15.67
N LEU A 24 18.65 7.22 14.62
CA LEU A 24 19.31 5.92 14.34
C LEU A 24 20.72 5.86 14.90
N SER A 25 21.14 4.67 15.35
CA SER A 25 22.54 4.39 15.66
C SER A 25 23.34 4.28 14.37
N LEU A 26 24.29 5.16 14.17
CA LEU A 26 25.10 5.26 12.95
C LEU A 26 26.55 4.88 13.25
N ASN A 27 27.28 4.49 12.19
CA ASN A 27 28.73 4.35 12.27
C ASN A 27 29.38 5.73 12.46
N GLU A 28 30.47 5.82 13.20
CA GLU A 28 31.18 7.08 13.52
C GLU A 28 31.58 7.90 12.28
N SER A 29 31.82 7.25 11.15
CA SER A 29 32.17 7.89 9.88
C SER A 29 30.97 8.47 9.12
N VAL A 30 29.72 8.25 9.60
CA VAL A 30 28.50 8.67 8.92
C VAL A 30 27.96 9.94 9.57
N VAL A 31 28.00 11.04 8.85
CA VAL A 31 27.39 12.30 9.30
C VAL A 31 26.11 12.57 8.52
N PRO A 32 24.93 12.59 9.18
CA PRO A 32 23.66 12.83 8.50
C PRO A 32 23.63 14.13 7.69
N GLY A 33 23.26 14.02 6.42
CA GLY A 33 23.18 15.17 5.51
C GLY A 33 24.51 15.66 4.95
N GLN A 34 25.62 14.99 5.25
CA GLN A 34 26.93 15.32 4.65
C GLN A 34 27.30 14.28 3.58
N VAL A 35 27.81 14.76 2.47
CA VAL A 35 28.36 13.92 1.41
C VAL A 35 29.60 13.23 1.94
N ARG A 36 29.75 11.94 1.67
CA ARG A 36 30.90 11.13 2.10
C ARG A 36 32.19 11.57 1.43
N GLU A 37 33.29 11.39 2.15
CA GLU A 37 34.67 11.66 1.65
C GLU A 37 35.46 10.37 1.35
N TYR A 38 34.79 9.21 1.43
CA TYR A 38 35.38 7.90 1.25
C TYR A 38 34.63 7.04 0.24
N SER A 39 35.29 6.06 -0.34
CA SER A 39 34.71 5.12 -1.30
C SER A 39 33.77 4.14 -0.61
N VAL A 40 32.62 3.85 -1.23
CA VAL A 40 31.64 2.86 -0.76
C VAL A 40 31.29 1.86 -1.87
N GLY A 41 31.00 0.63 -1.46
CA GLY A 41 30.46 -0.41 -2.33
C GLY A 41 29.02 -0.71 -1.98
N VAL A 42 28.18 -1.02 -2.98
CA VAL A 42 26.78 -1.42 -2.80
C VAL A 42 26.58 -2.77 -3.49
N GLY A 43 26.64 -3.84 -2.72
CA GLY A 43 26.63 -5.19 -3.28
C GLY A 43 27.82 -5.42 -4.21
N GLY A 44 27.56 -5.72 -5.49
CA GLY A 44 28.60 -5.88 -6.54
C GLY A 44 28.97 -4.59 -7.29
N TYR A 45 28.40 -3.46 -6.89
CA TYR A 45 28.57 -2.16 -7.55
C TYR A 45 29.48 -1.23 -6.72
N ARG A 46 30.43 -0.56 -7.37
CA ARG A 46 31.22 0.53 -6.79
C ARG A 46 30.53 1.85 -7.12
N ALA A 47 30.12 2.59 -6.09
CA ALA A 47 29.50 3.91 -6.23
C ALA A 47 30.46 4.92 -6.89
N ALA A 48 29.94 6.07 -7.29
CA ALA A 48 30.74 7.16 -7.83
C ALA A 48 31.91 7.52 -6.88
N PRO A 49 33.04 8.01 -7.38
CA PRO A 49 34.11 8.56 -6.54
C PRO A 49 33.58 9.62 -5.58
N ALA A 50 34.12 9.68 -4.36
CA ALA A 50 33.63 10.61 -3.35
C ALA A 50 33.73 12.07 -3.79
N GLU A 51 34.81 12.42 -4.43
CA GLU A 51 35.11 13.75 -5.00
C GLU A 51 34.09 14.19 -6.07
N ASP A 52 33.46 13.26 -6.76
CA ASP A 52 32.48 13.56 -7.81
C ASP A 52 31.05 13.68 -7.28
N CYS A 53 30.79 13.21 -6.06
CA CYS A 53 29.41 13.10 -5.54
C CYS A 53 28.67 14.43 -5.52
N GLU A 54 29.29 15.51 -5.06
CA GLU A 54 28.64 16.84 -4.98
C GLU A 54 28.30 17.36 -6.38
N TYR A 55 29.24 17.24 -7.33
CA TYR A 55 29.02 17.63 -8.74
C TYR A 55 27.90 16.79 -9.37
N LEU A 56 27.89 15.48 -9.18
CA LEU A 56 26.87 14.59 -9.73
C LEU A 56 25.48 14.85 -9.12
N LEU A 57 25.41 15.20 -7.82
CA LEU A 57 24.16 15.63 -7.20
C LEU A 57 23.65 16.92 -7.83
N GLN A 58 24.51 17.92 -8.06
CA GLN A 58 24.13 19.17 -8.73
C GLN A 58 23.59 18.87 -10.14
N ARG A 59 24.26 18.00 -10.91
CA ARG A 59 23.79 17.60 -12.25
C ARG A 59 22.44 16.88 -12.21
N LEU A 60 22.23 16.00 -11.22
CA LEU A 60 20.95 15.34 -11.02
C LEU A 60 19.84 16.35 -10.70
N CYS A 61 20.11 17.29 -9.80
CA CYS A 61 19.13 18.34 -9.44
C CYS A 61 18.79 19.22 -10.65
N SER A 62 19.78 19.67 -11.43
CA SER A 62 19.55 20.44 -12.65
C SER A 62 18.64 19.67 -13.62
N TRP A 63 18.99 18.41 -13.91
CA TRP A 63 18.19 17.59 -14.79
C TRP A 63 16.75 17.38 -14.26
N LEU A 64 16.58 17.16 -12.95
CA LEU A 64 15.25 17.01 -12.35
C LEU A 64 14.39 18.26 -12.49
N ASN A 65 14.97 19.45 -12.34
CA ASN A 65 14.25 20.71 -12.44
C ASN A 65 13.95 21.11 -13.91
N GLU A 66 14.84 20.76 -14.82
CA GLU A 66 14.67 21.00 -16.26
C GLU A 66 13.71 20.00 -16.93
N PHE A 67 13.52 18.81 -16.35
CA PHE A 67 12.68 17.77 -16.94
C PHE A 67 11.21 18.19 -16.95
N GLN A 68 10.72 18.49 -18.14
CA GLN A 68 9.33 18.91 -18.36
C GLN A 68 8.41 17.70 -18.37
N ILE A 69 7.35 17.77 -17.59
CA ILE A 69 6.29 16.74 -17.53
C ILE A 69 5.12 17.22 -18.40
N PRO A 70 4.81 16.54 -19.52
CA PRO A 70 3.66 16.91 -20.36
C PRO A 70 2.34 16.75 -19.59
N GLU A 71 1.46 17.75 -19.64
CA GLU A 71 0.17 17.75 -18.93
C GLU A 71 -0.69 16.53 -19.31
N ASN A 72 -0.74 16.15 -20.58
CA ASN A 72 -1.55 15.03 -21.08
C ASN A 72 -1.11 13.65 -20.54
N ASN A 73 0.14 13.53 -20.08
CA ASN A 73 0.74 12.28 -19.61
C ASN A 73 1.43 12.45 -18.26
N ARG A 74 0.93 13.36 -17.43
CA ARG A 74 1.57 13.80 -16.19
C ARG A 74 1.97 12.65 -15.27
N ILE A 75 1.08 11.69 -15.06
CA ILE A 75 1.33 10.54 -14.18
C ILE A 75 2.41 9.64 -14.78
N THR A 76 2.31 9.30 -16.08
CA THR A 76 3.29 8.42 -16.75
C THR A 76 4.70 9.01 -16.72
N PHE A 77 4.85 10.27 -17.09
CA PHE A 77 6.15 10.95 -17.05
C PHE A 77 6.63 11.22 -15.64
N GLY A 78 5.72 11.41 -14.68
CA GLY A 78 6.05 11.51 -13.25
C GLY A 78 6.66 10.22 -12.71
N ILE A 79 6.08 9.06 -13.03
CA ILE A 79 6.61 7.75 -12.65
C ILE A 79 7.98 7.52 -13.30
N LEU A 80 8.12 7.85 -14.58
CA LEU A 80 9.38 7.73 -15.30
C LEU A 80 10.47 8.61 -14.68
N LYS A 81 10.19 9.89 -14.45
CA LYS A 81 11.10 10.84 -13.79
C LYS A 81 11.52 10.35 -12.40
N ALA A 82 10.57 9.89 -11.59
CA ALA A 82 10.81 9.38 -10.25
C ALA A 82 11.73 8.15 -10.28
N THR A 83 11.46 7.19 -11.17
CA THR A 83 12.26 5.97 -11.33
C THR A 83 13.68 6.26 -11.81
N ILE A 84 13.84 7.18 -12.76
CA ILE A 84 15.16 7.61 -13.26
C ILE A 84 15.92 8.31 -12.14
N ALA A 85 15.28 9.24 -11.42
CA ALA A 85 15.89 9.94 -10.28
C ALA A 85 16.41 8.97 -9.23
N HIS A 86 15.61 7.92 -8.92
CA HIS A 86 15.99 6.87 -7.99
C HIS A 86 17.27 6.15 -8.41
N ILE A 87 17.33 5.67 -9.66
CA ILE A 87 18.49 4.94 -10.18
C ILE A 87 19.75 5.81 -10.14
N TYR A 88 19.70 7.01 -10.71
CA TYR A 88 20.86 7.89 -10.73
C TYR A 88 21.34 8.27 -9.35
N PHE A 89 20.42 8.56 -8.43
CA PHE A 89 20.78 8.84 -7.04
C PHE A 89 21.44 7.62 -6.37
N VAL A 90 20.94 6.42 -6.59
CA VAL A 90 21.53 5.19 -6.05
C VAL A 90 22.91 4.93 -6.66
N TRP A 91 23.14 5.25 -7.94
CA TRP A 91 24.46 5.14 -8.57
C TRP A 91 25.47 6.15 -8.01
N ILE A 92 25.07 7.39 -7.76
CA ILE A 92 25.91 8.41 -7.12
C ILE A 92 26.28 7.93 -5.71
N HIS A 93 25.30 7.44 -4.96
CA HIS A 93 25.43 6.97 -3.57
C HIS A 93 26.17 7.98 -2.67
N PRO A 94 25.70 9.21 -2.56
CA PRO A 94 26.49 10.34 -2.05
C PRO A 94 26.71 10.31 -0.54
N PHE A 95 25.99 9.52 0.23
CA PHE A 95 26.07 9.53 1.68
C PHE A 95 26.71 8.26 2.24
N GLY A 96 27.19 8.31 3.47
CA GLY A 96 27.74 7.14 4.16
C GLY A 96 26.67 6.10 4.53
N ASP A 97 25.44 6.56 4.81
CA ASP A 97 24.24 5.71 5.01
C ASP A 97 22.98 6.43 4.56
N GLY A 98 21.87 5.70 4.51
CA GLY A 98 20.54 6.25 4.21
C GLY A 98 20.27 6.51 2.73
N ASN A 99 21.17 6.19 1.82
CA ASN A 99 21.01 6.48 0.39
C ASN A 99 19.72 5.91 -0.20
N GLY A 100 19.40 4.65 0.06
CA GLY A 100 18.18 4.03 -0.43
C GLY A 100 16.90 4.68 0.14
N ARG A 101 16.93 5.13 1.40
CA ARG A 101 15.81 5.85 2.04
C ARG A 101 15.66 7.25 1.45
N THR A 102 16.76 7.94 1.24
CA THR A 102 16.81 9.26 0.59
C THR A 102 16.30 9.18 -0.85
N ALA A 103 16.75 8.20 -1.64
CA ALA A 103 16.28 7.96 -3.00
C ALA A 103 14.74 7.81 -3.04
N ARG A 104 14.18 7.03 -2.12
CA ARG A 104 12.71 6.86 -2.02
C ARG A 104 11.97 8.12 -1.62
N LEU A 105 12.57 9.02 -0.84
CA LEU A 105 11.96 10.33 -0.54
C LEU A 105 11.97 11.27 -1.74
N ILE A 106 13.05 11.28 -2.53
CA ILE A 106 13.12 12.04 -3.79
C ILE A 106 12.04 11.53 -4.75
N GLU A 107 11.96 10.22 -4.94
CA GLU A 107 10.96 9.55 -5.77
C GLU A 107 9.55 9.90 -5.31
N PHE A 108 9.27 9.81 -4.01
CA PHE A 108 7.98 10.15 -3.43
C PHE A 108 7.58 11.61 -3.68
N GLN A 109 8.52 12.57 -3.54
CA GLN A 109 8.26 13.98 -3.85
C GLN A 109 7.85 14.15 -5.32
N ILE A 110 8.61 13.56 -6.25
CA ILE A 110 8.34 13.64 -7.69
C ILE A 110 6.94 13.07 -8.02
N LEU A 111 6.56 11.96 -7.41
CA LEU A 111 5.25 11.36 -7.59
C LEU A 111 4.12 12.27 -7.08
N LEU A 112 4.31 12.93 -5.94
CA LEU A 112 3.35 13.92 -5.43
C LEU A 112 3.21 15.13 -6.35
N GLU A 113 4.33 15.64 -6.87
CA GLU A 113 4.35 16.76 -7.83
C GLU A 113 3.67 16.39 -9.16
N ALA A 114 3.77 15.13 -9.57
CA ALA A 114 3.03 14.60 -10.71
C ALA A 114 1.52 14.45 -10.47
N GLY A 115 1.04 14.71 -9.23
CA GLY A 115 -0.37 14.66 -8.89
C GLY A 115 -0.84 13.29 -8.38
N ILE A 116 0.07 12.36 -8.10
CA ILE A 116 -0.27 11.07 -7.50
C ILE A 116 -0.63 11.31 -6.03
N PRO A 117 -1.79 10.82 -5.56
CA PRO A 117 -2.20 10.98 -4.16
C PRO A 117 -1.20 10.33 -3.19
N THR A 118 -1.02 10.95 -2.01
CA THR A 118 -0.08 10.50 -0.97
C THR A 118 -0.13 8.98 -0.68
N PRO A 119 -1.30 8.34 -0.49
CA PRO A 119 -1.36 6.90 -0.25
C PRO A 119 -0.80 6.06 -1.41
N ALA A 120 -1.01 6.53 -2.66
CA ALA A 120 -0.51 5.83 -3.84
C ALA A 120 0.99 6.09 -4.07
N ALA A 121 1.50 7.29 -3.78
CA ALA A 121 2.90 7.63 -3.95
C ALA A 121 3.85 6.78 -3.08
N HIS A 122 3.38 6.23 -1.95
CA HIS A 122 4.15 5.30 -1.11
C HIS A 122 4.28 3.89 -1.69
N LEU A 123 3.42 3.50 -2.63
CA LEU A 123 3.34 2.11 -3.10
C LEU A 123 4.62 1.65 -3.78
N LEU A 124 5.31 2.53 -4.50
CA LEU A 124 6.56 2.19 -5.15
C LEU A 124 7.65 1.84 -4.13
N SER A 125 7.79 2.65 -3.08
CA SER A 125 8.71 2.36 -1.97
C SER A 125 8.36 1.04 -1.25
N ASN A 126 7.06 0.77 -1.04
CA ASN A 126 6.61 -0.49 -0.44
C ASN A 126 6.95 -1.69 -1.32
N PHE A 127 6.76 -1.56 -2.63
CA PHE A 127 7.10 -2.60 -3.60
C PHE A 127 8.58 -2.98 -3.54
N TYR A 128 9.50 -2.00 -3.53
CA TYR A 128 10.94 -2.26 -3.39
C TYR A 128 11.29 -2.98 -2.09
N ASN A 129 10.62 -2.66 -0.99
CA ASN A 129 10.82 -3.33 0.29
C ASN A 129 10.32 -4.79 0.27
N GLN A 130 9.15 -5.04 -0.31
CA GLN A 130 8.54 -6.38 -0.44
C GLN A 130 9.36 -7.28 -1.37
N THR A 131 9.94 -6.70 -2.42
CA THR A 131 10.71 -7.43 -3.44
C THR A 131 12.22 -7.16 -3.36
N ARG A 132 12.75 -7.00 -2.15
CA ARG A 132 14.11 -6.50 -1.90
C ARG A 132 15.20 -7.22 -2.69
N THR A 133 15.17 -8.54 -2.78
CA THR A 133 16.14 -9.33 -3.54
C THR A 133 16.08 -9.00 -5.02
N GLU A 134 14.86 -8.90 -5.57
CA GLU A 134 14.65 -8.55 -6.97
C GLU A 134 15.07 -7.11 -7.27
N TYR A 135 14.78 -6.18 -6.36
CA TYR A 135 15.20 -4.80 -6.45
C TYR A 135 16.73 -4.69 -6.62
N TYR A 136 17.52 -5.37 -5.78
CA TYR A 136 18.97 -5.36 -5.92
C TYR A 136 19.44 -6.04 -7.20
N ARG A 137 18.78 -7.12 -7.62
CA ARG A 137 19.08 -7.81 -8.88
C ARG A 137 18.85 -6.91 -10.09
N GLN A 138 17.78 -6.12 -10.09
CA GLN A 138 17.47 -5.16 -11.15
C GLN A 138 18.48 -4.00 -11.18
N LEU A 139 18.90 -3.49 -10.03
CA LEU A 139 19.98 -2.48 -9.95
C LEU A 139 21.31 -3.02 -10.47
N ASP A 140 21.72 -4.20 -10.05
CA ASP A 140 22.96 -4.85 -10.54
C ASP A 140 22.93 -5.05 -12.06
N LYS A 141 21.76 -5.42 -12.60
CA LYS A 141 21.59 -5.55 -14.05
C LYS A 141 21.84 -4.25 -14.78
N THR A 142 21.36 -3.10 -14.29
CA THR A 142 21.57 -1.79 -14.94
C THR A 142 23.06 -1.45 -15.05
N THR A 143 23.84 -1.83 -14.04
CA THR A 143 25.30 -1.63 -14.03
C THR A 143 25.99 -2.54 -15.05
N LYS A 144 25.62 -3.83 -15.09
CA LYS A 144 26.19 -4.84 -16.00
C LYS A 144 25.88 -4.57 -17.47
N THR A 145 24.77 -3.91 -17.76
CA THR A 145 24.33 -3.54 -19.13
C THR A 145 24.81 -2.15 -19.56
N LYS A 146 25.87 -1.62 -18.94
CA LYS A 146 26.46 -0.31 -19.27
C LYS A 146 25.47 0.85 -19.17
N GLY A 147 24.56 0.81 -18.18
CA GLY A 147 23.61 1.86 -17.91
C GLY A 147 22.25 1.73 -18.63
N ASP A 148 21.92 0.57 -19.21
CA ASP A 148 20.57 0.33 -19.69
C ASP A 148 19.61 0.16 -18.50
N ILE A 149 18.79 1.17 -18.28
CA ILE A 149 17.80 1.24 -17.18
C ILE A 149 16.44 0.69 -17.56
N SER A 150 16.23 0.25 -18.81
CA SER A 150 14.91 -0.17 -19.32
C SER A 150 14.28 -1.30 -18.50
N ALA A 151 15.09 -2.27 -18.08
CA ALA A 151 14.63 -3.39 -17.26
C ALA A 151 14.17 -2.93 -15.87
N PHE A 152 14.87 -1.97 -15.24
CA PHE A 152 14.49 -1.41 -13.95
C PHE A 152 13.21 -0.56 -14.06
N ILE A 153 13.08 0.26 -15.10
CA ILE A 153 11.86 1.05 -15.35
C ILE A 153 10.65 0.12 -15.51
N LYS A 154 10.80 -0.97 -16.28
CA LYS A 154 9.74 -1.97 -16.43
C LYS A 154 9.37 -2.62 -15.10
N TYR A 155 10.35 -3.04 -14.31
CA TYR A 155 10.16 -3.64 -12.98
C TYR A 155 9.42 -2.67 -12.05
N ALA A 156 9.89 -1.43 -11.91
CA ALA A 156 9.31 -0.42 -11.04
C ALA A 156 7.87 -0.06 -11.46
N SER A 157 7.65 0.21 -12.75
CA SER A 157 6.33 0.57 -13.29
C SER A 157 5.32 -0.57 -13.15
N SER A 158 5.70 -1.81 -13.45
CA SER A 158 4.83 -2.97 -13.27
C SER A 158 4.47 -3.17 -11.80
N GLY A 159 5.46 -3.10 -10.91
CA GLY A 159 5.25 -3.22 -9.47
C GLY A 159 4.35 -2.13 -8.92
N PHE A 160 4.50 -0.89 -9.37
CA PHE A 160 3.62 0.21 -8.98
C PHE A 160 2.17 -0.03 -9.39
N VAL A 161 1.94 -0.50 -10.63
CA VAL A 161 0.60 -0.83 -11.13
C VAL A 161 -0.03 -1.98 -10.33
N ASP A 162 0.75 -3.02 -10.01
CA ASP A 162 0.25 -4.16 -9.25
C ASP A 162 -0.09 -3.77 -7.81
N GLN A 163 0.73 -2.96 -7.15
CA GLN A 163 0.43 -2.40 -5.83
C GLN A 163 -0.81 -1.49 -5.84
N LEU A 164 -1.02 -0.70 -6.91
CA LEU A 164 -2.25 0.10 -7.07
C LEU A 164 -3.50 -0.77 -7.17
N LYS A 165 -3.44 -1.88 -7.93
CA LYS A 165 -4.56 -2.82 -8.03
C LYS A 165 -4.87 -3.45 -6.67
N GLU A 166 -3.85 -3.93 -5.97
CA GLU A 166 -3.99 -4.50 -4.62
C GLU A 166 -4.61 -3.50 -3.65
N GLN A 167 -4.11 -2.25 -3.64
CA GLN A 167 -4.67 -1.18 -2.80
C GLN A 167 -6.13 -0.88 -3.13
N LEU A 168 -6.50 -0.85 -4.40
CA LEU A 168 -7.89 -0.67 -4.83
C LEU A 168 -8.79 -1.82 -4.37
N ASP A 169 -8.31 -3.05 -4.42
CA ASP A 169 -9.08 -4.21 -3.94
C ASP A 169 -9.28 -4.17 -2.42
N ILE A 170 -8.26 -3.77 -1.65
CA ILE A 170 -8.37 -3.54 -0.20
C ILE A 170 -9.41 -2.46 0.10
N ILE A 171 -9.37 -1.31 -0.58
CA ILE A 171 -10.33 -0.22 -0.39
C ILE A 171 -11.75 -0.70 -0.71
N ARG A 172 -11.94 -1.44 -1.80
CA ARG A 172 -13.25 -2.00 -2.18
C ARG A 172 -13.79 -2.95 -1.13
N LEU A 173 -12.95 -3.84 -0.59
CA LEU A 173 -13.36 -4.75 0.48
C LEU A 173 -13.79 -3.97 1.74
N GLN A 174 -13.03 -2.95 2.14
CA GLN A 174 -13.39 -2.09 3.27
C GLN A 174 -14.69 -1.31 3.04
N GLN A 175 -14.90 -0.78 1.83
CA GLN A 175 -16.15 -0.14 1.45
C GLN A 175 -17.32 -1.12 1.55
N TRP A 176 -17.13 -2.33 1.06
CA TRP A 176 -18.12 -3.38 1.11
C TRP A 176 -18.50 -3.76 2.55
N ASP A 177 -17.50 -3.90 3.42
CA ASP A 177 -17.73 -4.18 4.85
C ASP A 177 -18.49 -3.04 5.55
N ASN A 178 -18.14 -1.79 5.27
CA ASN A 178 -18.81 -0.63 5.85
C ASN A 178 -20.29 -0.54 5.39
N VAL A 179 -20.55 -0.69 4.09
CA VAL A 179 -21.91 -0.67 3.55
C VAL A 179 -22.74 -1.82 4.11
N TRP A 180 -22.15 -3.04 4.21
CA TRP A 180 -22.82 -4.18 4.81
C TRP A 180 -23.18 -3.93 6.28
N ARG A 181 -22.23 -3.42 7.07
CA ARG A 181 -22.50 -3.07 8.48
C ARG A 181 -23.65 -2.09 8.62
N ASN A 182 -23.62 -1.00 7.86
CA ASN A 182 -24.67 0.01 7.87
C ASN A 182 -26.01 -0.58 7.47
N TYR A 183 -26.07 -1.38 6.42
CA TYR A 183 -27.28 -2.06 5.98
C TYR A 183 -27.85 -2.98 7.06
N VAL A 184 -27.03 -3.82 7.68
CA VAL A 184 -27.48 -4.69 8.78
C VAL A 184 -27.96 -3.86 9.97
N HIS A 185 -27.27 -2.77 10.33
CA HIS A 185 -27.70 -1.91 11.43
C HIS A 185 -29.06 -1.25 11.15
N GLU A 186 -29.28 -0.77 9.93
CA GLU A 186 -30.55 -0.16 9.54
C GLU A 186 -31.70 -1.17 9.58
N MET A 187 -31.50 -2.41 9.13
CA MET A 187 -32.49 -3.49 9.20
C MET A 187 -32.92 -3.85 10.62
N PHE A 188 -32.13 -3.51 11.63
CA PHE A 188 -32.41 -3.76 13.05
C PHE A 188 -32.61 -2.49 13.88
N LYS A 189 -32.76 -1.31 13.25
CA LYS A 189 -32.79 0.00 13.92
C LYS A 189 -33.81 0.05 15.07
N ASP A 190 -35.03 -0.42 14.84
CA ASP A 190 -36.10 -0.35 15.80
C ASP A 190 -36.31 -1.66 16.62
N GLN A 191 -35.35 -2.58 16.53
CA GLN A 191 -35.42 -3.90 17.16
C GLN A 191 -34.41 -4.00 18.31
N THR A 192 -34.88 -3.90 19.55
CA THR A 192 -34.08 -3.85 20.77
C THR A 192 -34.07 -5.16 21.58
N SER A 193 -34.90 -6.17 21.19
CA SER A 193 -34.95 -7.44 21.90
C SER A 193 -33.63 -8.19 21.93
N GLU A 194 -33.38 -9.01 22.97
CA GLU A 194 -32.18 -9.85 23.04
C GLU A 194 -32.01 -10.76 21.81
N ALA A 195 -33.12 -11.24 21.25
CA ALA A 195 -33.13 -12.04 20.03
C ALA A 195 -32.64 -11.22 18.84
N ALA A 196 -33.13 -10.00 18.67
CA ALA A 196 -32.73 -9.10 17.59
C ALA A 196 -31.24 -8.70 17.71
N VAL A 197 -30.80 -8.39 18.91
CA VAL A 197 -29.36 -8.10 19.16
C VAL A 197 -28.49 -9.30 18.78
N ARG A 198 -28.89 -10.52 19.14
CA ARG A 198 -28.16 -11.75 18.80
C ARG A 198 -28.17 -12.00 17.28
N GLN A 199 -29.32 -11.85 16.63
CA GLN A 199 -29.47 -12.02 15.18
C GLN A 199 -28.64 -11.00 14.40
N ARG A 200 -28.67 -9.72 14.80
CA ARG A 200 -27.82 -8.68 14.21
C ARG A 200 -26.33 -9.02 14.32
N ARG A 201 -25.87 -9.45 15.51
CA ARG A 201 -24.51 -9.90 15.74
C ARG A 201 -24.14 -11.08 14.84
N LEU A 202 -25.04 -12.06 14.69
CA LEU A 202 -24.83 -13.21 13.82
C LEU A 202 -24.67 -12.79 12.35
N ALA A 203 -25.52 -11.90 11.85
CA ALA A 203 -25.41 -11.40 10.47
C ALA A 203 -24.08 -10.66 10.22
N LEU A 204 -23.60 -9.89 11.20
CA LEU A 204 -22.32 -9.21 11.13
C LEU A 204 -21.14 -10.17 11.21
N ASP A 205 -21.13 -11.08 12.20
CA ASP A 205 -20.00 -12.00 12.40
C ASP A 205 -19.84 -13.01 11.27
N LEU A 206 -20.97 -13.49 10.71
CA LEU A 206 -20.95 -14.40 9.58
C LEU A 206 -20.35 -13.75 8.32
N SER A 207 -20.49 -12.44 8.17
CA SER A 207 -19.94 -11.73 7.01
C SER A 207 -18.41 -11.67 6.97
N PHE A 208 -17.74 -11.87 8.12
CA PHE A 208 -16.27 -11.93 8.21
C PHE A 208 -15.69 -13.31 7.87
N THR A 209 -16.54 -14.33 7.71
CA THR A 209 -16.08 -15.70 7.41
C THR A 209 -15.80 -15.93 5.92
N THR A 210 -15.30 -14.90 5.21
CA THR A 210 -14.80 -14.96 3.83
C THR A 210 -15.66 -15.85 2.88
N ASP A 211 -16.93 -15.46 2.67
CA ASP A 211 -17.89 -16.10 1.74
C ASP A 211 -18.03 -17.65 1.86
N LYS A 212 -17.41 -18.26 2.86
CA LYS A 212 -17.56 -19.69 3.14
C LYS A 212 -18.89 -19.97 3.83
N SER A 213 -19.54 -21.03 3.39
CA SER A 213 -20.75 -21.49 4.06
C SER A 213 -20.39 -22.20 5.37
N ILE A 214 -21.15 -21.93 6.42
CA ILE A 214 -20.96 -22.51 7.74
C ILE A 214 -22.20 -23.35 8.11
N ARG A 215 -21.98 -24.58 8.58
CA ARG A 215 -23.08 -25.40 9.13
C ARG A 215 -23.69 -24.69 10.34
N VAL A 216 -25.02 -24.72 10.44
CA VAL A 216 -25.77 -24.06 11.53
C VAL A 216 -25.23 -24.48 12.92
N SER A 217 -24.85 -25.75 13.08
CA SER A 217 -24.28 -26.28 14.33
C SER A 217 -22.93 -25.63 14.70
N ARG A 218 -22.22 -25.05 13.77
CA ARG A 218 -20.89 -24.42 13.97
C ARG A 218 -20.97 -22.89 14.13
N ILE A 219 -22.16 -22.30 14.15
CA ILE A 219 -22.36 -20.86 14.40
C ILE A 219 -21.64 -20.39 15.69
N PRO A 220 -21.66 -21.12 16.81
CA PRO A 220 -20.91 -20.70 18.01
C PRO A 220 -19.39 -20.61 17.81
N GLU A 221 -18.83 -21.29 16.82
CA GLU A 221 -17.39 -21.30 16.51
C GLU A 221 -16.92 -20.09 15.72
N ILE A 222 -17.83 -19.27 15.19
CA ILE A 222 -17.52 -18.12 14.31
C ILE A 222 -16.70 -17.06 15.08
N SER A 223 -17.10 -16.79 16.34
CA SER A 223 -16.42 -15.81 17.18
C SER A 223 -16.70 -16.09 18.66
N THR A 224 -15.86 -15.57 19.54
CA THR A 224 -16.09 -15.64 21.01
C THR A 224 -17.42 -15.02 21.41
N ARG A 225 -17.85 -13.98 20.69
CA ARG A 225 -19.16 -13.33 20.88
C ARG A 225 -20.31 -14.27 20.50
N MET A 226 -20.19 -15.05 19.43
CA MET A 226 -21.19 -16.05 19.04
C MET A 226 -21.20 -17.23 19.99
N ALA A 227 -20.06 -17.72 20.44
CA ALA A 227 -19.96 -18.75 21.47
C ALA A 227 -20.76 -18.32 22.74
N ALA A 228 -20.52 -17.12 23.25
CA ALA A 228 -21.21 -16.58 24.41
C ALA A 228 -22.73 -16.40 24.17
N ALA A 229 -23.12 -15.89 22.99
CA ALA A 229 -24.52 -15.61 22.65
C ALA A 229 -25.38 -16.88 22.54
N TYR A 230 -24.77 -18.02 22.18
CA TYR A 230 -25.45 -19.30 22.02
C TYR A 230 -25.14 -20.33 23.10
N ALA A 231 -24.25 -20.05 24.07
CA ALA A 231 -23.82 -20.99 25.12
C ALA A 231 -25.00 -21.66 25.86
N LYS A 232 -26.06 -20.89 26.17
CA LYS A 232 -27.25 -21.36 26.88
C LYS A 232 -28.48 -21.50 25.95
N LYS A 233 -28.29 -21.59 24.65
CA LYS A 233 -29.40 -21.66 23.68
C LYS A 233 -29.43 -23.03 23.01
N THR A 234 -30.62 -23.49 22.68
CA THR A 234 -30.81 -24.78 21.99
C THR A 234 -30.54 -24.64 20.51
N ARG A 235 -30.26 -25.77 19.83
CA ARG A 235 -30.14 -25.83 18.37
C ARG A 235 -31.39 -25.26 17.66
N LYS A 236 -32.59 -25.47 18.26
CA LYS A 236 -33.85 -24.91 17.73
C LYS A 236 -33.83 -23.38 17.69
N THR A 237 -33.25 -22.73 18.69
CA THR A 237 -33.04 -21.27 18.72
C THR A 237 -32.14 -20.80 17.60
N MET A 238 -30.98 -21.48 17.35
CA MET A 238 -30.08 -21.14 16.24
C MET A 238 -30.77 -21.25 14.90
N VAL A 239 -31.51 -22.33 14.66
CA VAL A 239 -32.26 -22.54 13.42
C VAL A 239 -33.30 -21.43 13.19
N ARG A 240 -34.03 -21.03 14.27
CA ARG A 240 -35.01 -19.93 14.20
C ARG A 240 -34.35 -18.60 13.87
N ASP A 241 -33.20 -18.28 14.49
CA ASP A 241 -32.47 -17.05 14.21
C ASP A 241 -31.94 -17.04 12.77
N VAL A 242 -31.41 -18.15 12.27
CA VAL A 242 -31.00 -18.30 10.88
C VAL A 242 -32.16 -18.11 9.91
N ASN A 243 -33.31 -18.76 10.15
CA ASN A 243 -34.48 -18.60 9.30
C ASN A 243 -34.95 -17.13 9.26
N LYS A 244 -35.01 -16.47 10.42
CA LYS A 244 -35.35 -15.05 10.49
C LYS A 244 -34.41 -14.18 9.65
N LEU A 245 -33.10 -14.45 9.70
CA LEU A 245 -32.12 -13.70 8.90
C LEU A 245 -32.23 -14.01 7.40
N ILE A 246 -32.65 -15.23 7.04
CA ILE A 246 -32.95 -15.58 5.64
C ILE A 246 -34.18 -14.82 5.15
N ASP A 247 -35.26 -14.80 5.95
CA ASP A 247 -36.48 -14.08 5.63
C ASP A 247 -36.23 -12.56 5.50
N MET A 248 -35.30 -12.01 6.29
CA MET A 248 -34.83 -10.63 6.17
C MET A 248 -33.88 -10.38 4.96
N GLY A 249 -33.50 -11.43 4.22
CA GLY A 249 -32.58 -11.31 3.10
C GLY A 249 -31.11 -11.08 3.48
N LEU A 250 -30.76 -11.22 4.76
CA LEU A 250 -29.39 -11.03 5.26
C LEU A 250 -28.54 -12.28 5.17
N MET A 251 -29.16 -13.45 5.04
CA MET A 251 -28.50 -14.74 4.90
C MET A 251 -29.10 -15.55 3.75
N GLU A 252 -28.36 -16.51 3.26
CA GLU A 252 -28.82 -17.50 2.29
C GLU A 252 -28.35 -18.91 2.64
N ARG A 253 -29.16 -19.92 2.26
CA ARG A 253 -28.81 -21.32 2.38
C ARG A 253 -27.97 -21.77 1.18
N THR A 254 -27.01 -22.63 1.43
CA THR A 254 -26.21 -23.30 0.43
C THR A 254 -26.24 -24.81 0.68
N LYS A 255 -25.66 -25.61 -0.22
CA LYS A 255 -25.53 -27.06 -0.01
C LYS A 255 -24.72 -27.42 1.24
N GLU A 256 -23.80 -26.55 1.63
CA GLU A 256 -22.84 -26.80 2.73
C GLU A 256 -23.29 -26.16 4.07
N GLY A 257 -24.26 -25.26 4.05
CA GLY A 257 -24.73 -24.56 5.26
C GLY A 257 -25.39 -23.22 4.97
N VAL A 258 -24.96 -22.19 5.67
CA VAL A 258 -25.49 -20.83 5.55
C VAL A 258 -24.35 -19.83 5.39
N ARG A 259 -24.57 -18.74 4.67
CA ARG A 259 -23.64 -17.63 4.53
C ARG A 259 -24.36 -16.29 4.52
N ALA A 260 -23.63 -15.21 4.77
CA ALA A 260 -24.16 -13.85 4.64
C ALA A 260 -24.47 -13.53 3.16
N LYS A 261 -25.66 -12.97 2.89
CA LYS A 261 -26.09 -12.60 1.54
C LYS A 261 -25.62 -11.19 1.18
N ARG A 262 -24.29 -10.95 1.24
CA ARG A 262 -23.69 -9.62 1.04
C ARG A 262 -23.99 -9.00 -0.33
N LYS A 263 -24.30 -9.81 -1.34
CA LYS A 263 -24.62 -9.33 -2.70
C LYS A 263 -25.80 -8.38 -2.76
N VAL A 264 -26.69 -8.40 -1.77
CA VAL A 264 -27.84 -7.49 -1.70
C VAL A 264 -27.42 -6.01 -1.67
N ILE A 265 -26.21 -5.71 -1.16
CA ILE A 265 -25.72 -4.33 -1.07
C ILE A 265 -24.98 -3.85 -2.33
N LEU A 266 -24.84 -4.67 -3.37
CA LEU A 266 -24.17 -4.26 -4.61
C LEU A 266 -24.81 -3.04 -5.27
N ALA A 267 -26.13 -2.86 -5.08
CA ALA A 267 -26.85 -1.69 -5.58
C ALA A 267 -26.42 -0.37 -4.94
N PHE A 268 -25.78 -0.42 -3.77
CA PHE A 268 -25.32 0.76 -3.02
C PHE A 268 -23.83 1.08 -3.22
N LEU A 269 -23.13 0.24 -3.97
CA LEU A 269 -21.71 0.43 -4.25
C LEU A 269 -21.53 1.12 -5.61
N PRO A 270 -20.47 1.92 -5.78
CA PRO A 270 -20.12 2.50 -7.07
C PRO A 270 -19.97 1.43 -8.14
N ALA A 271 -20.57 1.65 -9.30
CA ALA A 271 -20.43 0.75 -10.44
C ALA A 271 -18.96 0.60 -10.81
N LYS A 272 -18.53 -0.64 -11.11
CA LYS A 272 -17.20 -0.90 -11.63
C LYS A 272 -17.15 -0.29 -13.05
N LYS A 273 -16.55 0.90 -13.20
CA LYS A 273 -16.22 1.39 -14.55
C LYS A 273 -15.01 0.59 -15.03
N PHE A 274 -15.25 -0.34 -15.94
CA PHE A 274 -14.22 -0.93 -16.77
C PHE A 274 -14.00 0.05 -17.94
N ASN A 275 -12.88 0.72 -17.95
CA ASN A 275 -12.31 1.33 -19.16
C ASN A 275 -11.22 0.41 -19.68
#